data_5a8132f97321eabcf71d144417217c11
#
_entry.id   5a8132f97321eabcf71d144417217c11
#
_cell.length_a   1.000
_cell.length_b   1.000
_cell.length_c   1.000
_cell.angle_alpha   90.00
_cell.angle_beta   90.00
_cell.angle_gamma   90.00
#
_symmetry.space_group_name_H-M   'P 1'
#
loop_
_entity.id
_entity.type
_entity.pdbx_description
1 polymer ?
#
loop_
_entity_poly.entity_id
_entity_poly.type
_entity_poly.pdbx_seq_one_letter_code
_entity_poly.pdbx_strand_id
1 'polypeptide(L)'
;MIKLGKTHSHFGGVKLAISYKRLWKLLIDRDMQKKDLRIAAGLTTNAIAKLGKNEDVSTEVLRKICKVLDCDLVDIMELVDDDSDQANAEDKGR
;
A
#
# COMPACT_ATOMS: atom_id res chain seq x y z
N MET A 1 6.81 -19.60 15.57
CA MET A 1 6.71 -19.15 15.71
C MET A 1 7.18 -18.46 15.80
N ILE A 2 7.23 -18.24 15.84
CA ILE A 2 7.55 -17.58 16.07
C ILE A 2 7.69 -16.73 15.89
N LYS A 3 7.55 -16.26 15.49
CA LYS A 3 7.61 -15.34 15.33
C LYS A 3 7.26 -14.62 15.95
N LEU A 4 6.89 -14.63 16.20
CA LEU A 4 6.52 -14.00 16.91
C LEU A 4 7.20 -13.28 17.56
N GLY A 5 7.52 -13.47 17.73
CA GLY A 5 8.23 -12.83 18.48
C GLY A 5 8.73 -11.66 18.05
N LYS A 6 8.83 -11.39 17.27
CA LYS A 6 9.31 -10.32 16.92
C LYS A 6 8.46 -9.31 17.04
N THR A 7 7.64 -9.44 17.02
CA THR A 7 6.88 -8.47 17.04
C THR A 7 6.78 -7.86 18.23
N HIS A 8 6.79 -8.01 18.87
CA HIS A 8 6.61 -7.43 19.90
C HIS A 8 7.39 -6.63 20.37
N SER A 9 7.83 -6.75 19.83
CA SER A 9 8.70 -6.22 20.32
C SER A 9 8.58 -4.95 20.68
N HIS A 10 8.17 -4.27 20.39
CA HIS A 10 8.21 -3.14 20.84
C HIS A 10 7.11 -2.52 20.95
N PHE A 11 6.51 -2.82 21.01
CA PHE A 11 5.53 -2.30 21.15
C PHE A 11 5.60 -1.08 21.62
N GLY A 12 5.35 -0.62 22.16
CA GLY A 12 5.33 0.54 22.65
C GLY A 12 5.42 1.68 21.79
N GLY A 13 6.16 1.94 21.12
CA GLY A 13 6.25 3.06 20.32
C GLY A 13 6.16 2.82 18.89
N VAL A 14 5.95 1.62 18.52
CA VAL A 14 5.94 1.32 17.13
C VAL A 14 4.57 1.52 16.56
N LYS A 15 4.46 2.21 15.46
CA LYS A 15 3.25 2.32 14.73
C LYS A 15 3.44 1.62 13.42
N LEU A 16 2.42 0.99 12.94
CA LEU A 16 2.47 0.36 11.65
C LEU A 16 1.71 1.20 10.65
N ALA A 17 2.28 1.37 9.50
CA ALA A 17 1.66 2.12 8.43
C ALA A 17 1.51 1.23 7.22
N ILE A 18 0.62 1.58 6.33
CA ILE A 18 0.40 0.82 5.13
C ILE A 18 1.24 1.41 4.01
N SER A 19 1.84 0.55 3.23
CA SER A 19 2.57 1.00 2.04
C SER A 19 2.04 0.25 0.84
N TYR A 20 1.79 0.96 -0.25
CA TYR A 20 1.34 0.36 -1.48
C TYR A 20 2.45 0.37 -2.53
N LYS A 21 3.69 0.48 -2.07
CA LYS A 21 4.81 0.52 -2.99
C LYS A 21 4.83 -0.70 -3.90
N ARG A 22 4.44 -1.84 -3.37
CA ARG A 22 4.42 -3.07 -4.18
C ARG A 22 3.41 -2.96 -5.31
N LEU A 23 2.30 -2.29 -5.06
CA LEU A 23 1.30 -2.09 -6.09
C LEU A 23 1.88 -1.29 -7.25
N TRP A 24 2.60 -0.21 -6.92
CA TRP A 24 3.14 0.63 -7.98
C TRP A 24 4.21 -0.10 -8.78
N LYS A 25 4.99 -0.94 -8.12
CA LYS A 25 5.98 -1.73 -8.83
C LYS A 25 5.30 -2.74 -9.75
N LEU A 26 4.22 -3.33 -9.27
CA LEU A 26 3.50 -4.30 -10.07
C LEU A 26 2.90 -3.64 -11.31
N LEU A 27 2.39 -2.43 -11.17
CA LEU A 27 1.85 -1.72 -12.33
C LEU A 27 2.97 -1.44 -13.34
N ILE A 28 4.14 -1.06 -12.87
CA ILE A 28 5.24 -0.82 -13.76
C ILE A 28 5.58 -2.10 -14.51
N ASP A 29 5.61 -3.23 -13.81
CA ASP A 29 5.91 -4.52 -14.45
C ASP A 29 4.85 -4.87 -15.48
N ARG A 30 3.63 -4.40 -15.30
CA ARG A 30 2.55 -4.68 -16.22
C ARG A 30 2.35 -3.57 -17.24
N ASP A 31 3.22 -2.59 -17.21
CA ASP A 31 3.17 -1.47 -18.14
C ASP A 31 1.83 -0.74 -18.02
N MET A 32 1.35 -0.56 -16.81
CA MET A 32 0.09 0.11 -16.54
C MET A 32 0.33 1.38 -15.76
N GLN A 33 -0.52 2.36 -15.98
CA GLN A 33 -0.49 3.59 -15.20
C GLN A 33 -1.60 3.54 -14.16
N LYS A 34 -1.54 4.44 -13.19
CA LYS A 34 -2.58 4.48 -12.16
C LYS A 34 -3.95 4.68 -12.79
N LYS A 35 -4.01 5.49 -13.84
CA LYS A 35 -5.26 5.73 -14.52
C LYS A 35 -5.82 4.44 -15.11
N ASP A 36 -4.94 3.61 -15.65
CA ASP A 36 -5.38 2.36 -16.25
C ASP A 36 -5.95 1.44 -15.18
N LEU A 37 -5.30 1.41 -14.03
CA LEU A 37 -5.78 0.59 -12.93
C LEU A 37 -7.14 1.09 -12.46
N ARG A 38 -7.28 2.41 -12.34
CA ARG A 38 -8.53 2.98 -11.88
C ARG A 38 -9.68 2.55 -12.79
N ILE A 39 -9.47 2.64 -14.08
CA ILE A 39 -10.51 2.30 -15.04
C ILE A 39 -10.78 0.79 -15.02
N ALA A 40 -9.73 0.00 -15.06
CA ALA A 40 -9.89 -1.45 -15.11
C ALA A 40 -10.57 -2.02 -13.86
N ALA A 41 -10.25 -1.48 -12.70
CA ALA A 41 -10.82 -1.97 -11.47
C ALA A 41 -12.10 -1.24 -11.06
N GLY A 42 -12.48 -0.24 -11.82
CA GLY A 42 -13.69 0.50 -11.48
C GLY A 42 -13.56 1.31 -10.21
N LEU A 43 -12.41 1.90 -9.98
CA LEU A 43 -12.18 2.66 -8.76
C LEU A 43 -12.48 4.13 -8.96
N THR A 44 -12.75 4.81 -7.86
CA THR A 44 -12.97 6.25 -7.94
C THR A 44 -11.63 6.96 -7.93
N THR A 45 -11.63 8.20 -8.37
CA THR A 45 -10.45 9.02 -8.32
C THR A 45 -9.96 9.18 -6.89
N ASN A 46 -10.90 9.26 -5.95
CA ASN A 46 -10.56 9.40 -4.55
C ASN A 46 -9.83 8.16 -4.02
N ALA A 47 -10.26 6.98 -4.47
CA ALA A 47 -9.60 5.75 -4.04
C ALA A 47 -8.16 5.72 -4.53
N ILE A 48 -7.93 6.12 -5.76
CA ILE A 48 -6.58 6.16 -6.31
C ILE A 48 -5.73 7.19 -5.56
N ALA A 49 -6.32 8.31 -5.22
CA ALA A 49 -5.58 9.33 -4.48
C ALA A 49 -5.16 8.82 -3.10
N LYS A 50 -6.03 8.08 -2.44
CA LYS A 50 -5.69 7.51 -1.15
C LYS A 50 -4.57 6.49 -1.27
N LEU A 51 -4.63 5.67 -2.30
CA LEU A 51 -3.57 4.70 -2.52
C LEU A 51 -2.23 5.41 -2.75
N GLY A 52 -2.26 6.50 -3.46
CA GLY A 52 -1.04 7.25 -3.72
C GLY A 52 -0.45 7.90 -2.48
N LYS A 53 -1.28 8.08 -1.44
CA LYS A 53 -0.82 8.66 -0.20
C LYS A 53 -0.61 7.62 0.88
N ASN A 54 -0.72 6.36 0.54
CA ASN A 54 -0.60 5.27 1.50
C ASN A 54 -1.64 5.38 2.61
N GLU A 55 -2.84 5.80 2.24
CA GLU A 55 -3.94 5.89 3.19
C GLU A 55 -4.80 4.65 3.11
N ASP A 56 -5.62 4.45 4.12
CA ASP A 56 -6.48 3.29 4.15
C ASP A 56 -7.55 3.36 3.07
N VAL A 57 -7.82 2.24 2.45
CA VAL A 57 -8.92 2.14 1.51
C VAL A 57 -9.74 0.94 1.94
N SER A 58 -10.95 0.81 1.43
CA SER A 58 -11.81 -0.28 1.81
C SER A 58 -11.29 -1.59 1.25
N THR A 59 -11.66 -2.69 1.89
CA THR A 59 -11.26 -4.00 1.38
C THR A 59 -11.90 -4.26 0.03
N GLU A 60 -13.02 -3.62 -0.25
CA GLU A 60 -13.64 -3.77 -1.57
C GLU A 60 -12.71 -3.24 -2.64
N VAL A 61 -12.07 -2.09 -2.38
CA VAL A 61 -11.12 -1.53 -3.33
C VAL A 61 -9.96 -2.50 -3.52
N LEU A 62 -9.46 -3.05 -2.43
CA LEU A 62 -8.34 -3.97 -2.50
C LEU A 62 -8.69 -5.23 -3.29
N ARG A 63 -9.90 -5.75 -3.09
CA ARG A 63 -10.33 -6.94 -3.82
C ARG A 63 -10.44 -6.65 -5.30
N LYS A 64 -10.93 -5.48 -5.67
CA LYS A 64 -11.05 -5.13 -7.06
C LYS A 64 -9.68 -5.05 -7.73
N ILE A 65 -8.72 -4.49 -7.01
CA ILE A 65 -7.36 -4.39 -7.54
C ILE A 65 -6.77 -5.78 -7.74
N CYS A 66 -6.91 -6.63 -6.74
CA CYS A 66 -6.35 -7.97 -6.82
C CYS A 66 -6.99 -8.76 -7.96
N LYS A 67 -8.26 -8.55 -8.19
CA LYS A 67 -8.95 -9.25 -9.25
C LYS A 67 -8.43 -8.82 -10.61
N VAL A 68 -8.25 -7.52 -10.80
CA VAL A 68 -7.79 -7.01 -12.08
C VAL A 68 -6.36 -7.42 -12.36
N LEU A 69 -5.52 -7.42 -11.34
CA LEU A 69 -4.13 -7.74 -11.53
C LEU A 69 -3.83 -9.22 -11.32
N ASP A 70 -4.86 -9.99 -10.95
CA ASP A 70 -4.72 -11.42 -10.74
C ASP A 70 -3.61 -11.70 -9.73
N CYS A 71 -3.71 -11.10 -8.57
CA CYS A 71 -2.68 -11.21 -7.55
C CYS A 71 -3.32 -11.24 -6.17
N ASP A 72 -2.49 -11.32 -5.14
CA ASP A 72 -2.98 -11.37 -3.78
C ASP A 72 -2.65 -10.05 -3.09
N LEU A 73 -3.22 -9.84 -1.91
CA LEU A 73 -2.98 -8.61 -1.16
C LEU A 73 -1.51 -8.38 -0.88
N VAL A 74 -0.79 -9.43 -0.57
CA VAL A 74 0.62 -9.28 -0.23
C VAL A 74 1.42 -8.77 -1.42
N ASP A 75 0.88 -8.89 -2.62
CA ASP A 75 1.56 -8.41 -3.82
C ASP A 75 1.36 -6.92 -4.03
N ILE A 76 0.41 -6.31 -3.33
CA ILE A 76 0.10 -4.91 -3.55
C ILE A 76 0.27 -4.04 -2.31
N MET A 77 0.34 -4.62 -1.14
CA MET A 77 0.47 -3.80 0.06
C MET A 77 1.28 -4.50 1.12
N GLU A 78 1.80 -3.75 2.05
CA GLU A 78 2.54 -4.30 3.16
C GLU A 78 2.45 -3.34 4.33
N LEU A 79 2.72 -3.83 5.50
CA LEU A 79 2.79 -2.98 6.69
C LEU A 79 4.25 -2.68 6.94
N VAL A 80 4.53 -1.44 7.25
CA VAL A 80 5.89 -1.01 7.50
C VAL A 80 5.90 -0.22 8.81
N ASP A 81 7.05 -0.06 9.40
CA ASP A 81 7.18 0.72 10.61
C ASP A 81 6.98 2.18 10.26
N ASP A 82 6.14 2.83 10.99
CA ASP A 82 5.89 4.23 10.72
C ASP A 82 6.85 5.09 11.52
N ASP A 83 8.06 5.17 11.05
CA ASP A 83 9.03 5.92 11.64
C ASP A 83 9.16 7.09 10.90
N SER A 84 8.20 7.40 10.18
CA SER A 84 8.25 8.33 9.22
C SER A 84 8.44 9.66 9.66
N ASP A 85 8.24 9.84 10.82
CA ASP A 85 8.46 11.06 11.22
C ASP A 85 9.69 11.48 10.74
N GLN A 86 10.52 10.62 10.55
CA GLN A 86 11.68 10.99 10.07
C GLN A 86 11.66 10.99 8.70
N ALA A 87 11.08 10.33 8.22
CA ALA A 87 11.10 10.35 6.86
C ALA A 87 10.36 11.45 6.39
N ASN A 88 9.88 11.69 6.72
CA ASN A 88 9.18 12.43 6.16
C ASN A 88 9.50 13.30 5.66
N ALA A 89 9.75 13.36 6.03
CA ALA A 89 10.02 14.06 5.66
C ALA A 89 10.45 14.14 4.51
N GLU A 90 10.76 13.93 4.30
CA GLU A 90 11.09 14.11 3.40
C GLU A 90 10.66 14.21 2.45
N ASP A 91 10.31 14.19 2.44
CA ASP A 91 9.94 14.32 1.64
C ASP A 91 9.59 14.79 0.99
N LYS A 92 9.64 15.02 1.32
CA LYS A 92 9.35 15.56 0.82
C LYS A 92 9.43 15.96 0.11
N GLY A 93 9.59 15.95 0.18
CA GLY A 93 9.64 16.36 -0.45
C GLY A 93 9.52 16.42 -1.22
N ARG A 94 9.66 16.46 -1.19
CA ARG A 94 9.58 16.50 -1.84
C ARG A 94 9.47 16.80 -2.30
#